data_e0f515e0a04bcfb4c9452615c2089f71
#
_entry.id   e0f515e0a04bcfb4c9452615c2089f71
#
_cell.length_a   1.000
_cell.length_b   1.000
_cell.length_c   1.000
_cell.angle_alpha   90.00
_cell.angle_beta   90.00
_cell.angle_gamma   90.00
#
_symmetry.space_group_name_H-M   'P 1'
#
loop_
_entity.id
_entity.type
_entity.pdbx_description
1 polymer ?
#
loop_
_entity_poly.entity_id
_entity_poly.type
_entity_poly.pdbx_seq_one_letter_code
_entity_poly.pdbx_strand_id
1 'polypeptide(L)'
;MTTAIAAGIGLVLGARRRPRDVSGDSAPGYAARRSFGSYAVSGRSVTIARPREELFAFWRDFANLARFMENVEDVRPVGGDGHNVWTIRAPAGRTVAIETVIAREEPGELIAWRSVAGSDIDTEGRVTFEDAPGERGTRVSVRIAYKPPAGELGRLFAKLQGREPEIQARRDLRRFKMLMEAGEIATSARRKEQTRAARQAREEQDQASTPAENA
;
A
#
# COMPACT_ATOMS: atom_id res chain seq x y z
N MET A 1 -71.30 23.98 12.09
CA MET A 1 -70.58 23.41 10.92
C MET A 1 -69.12 23.53 11.20
N THR A 2 -68.50 22.44 11.68
CA THR A 2 -67.09 22.42 12.10
C THR A 2 -66.42 21.32 11.29
N THR A 3 -65.53 21.71 10.37
CA THR A 3 -64.83 20.82 9.47
C THR A 3 -63.55 20.43 10.15
N ALA A 4 -63.36 19.14 10.48
CA ALA A 4 -62.10 18.57 11.01
C ALA A 4 -61.17 18.23 9.85
N ILE A 5 -59.95 18.80 9.88
CA ILE A 5 -58.86 18.47 8.99
C ILE A 5 -58.00 17.40 9.69
N ALA A 6 -58.03 16.19 9.16
CA ALA A 6 -57.13 15.11 9.58
C ALA A 6 -55.76 15.27 8.90
N ALA A 7 -54.75 15.58 9.69
CA ALA A 7 -53.37 15.59 9.22
C ALA A 7 -52.80 14.16 9.29
N GLY A 8 -52.60 13.55 8.15
CA GLY A 8 -51.93 12.26 8.03
C GLY A 8 -50.39 12.42 8.21
N ILE A 9 -49.88 11.88 9.31
CA ILE A 9 -48.42 11.77 9.54
C ILE A 9 -47.90 10.57 8.73
N GLY A 10 -47.34 10.83 7.60
CA GLY A 10 -46.59 9.83 6.82
C GLY A 10 -45.29 9.47 7.50
N LEU A 11 -45.26 8.28 8.10
CA LEU A 11 -44.04 7.69 8.67
C LEU A 11 -43.12 7.23 7.53
N VAL A 12 -42.12 8.04 7.15
CA VAL A 12 -41.08 7.64 6.22
C VAL A 12 -40.14 6.70 6.97
N LEU A 13 -40.36 5.42 6.81
CA LEU A 13 -39.40 4.38 7.20
C LEU A 13 -38.16 4.51 6.33
N GLY A 14 -37.19 5.29 6.77
CA GLY A 14 -35.86 5.34 6.20
C GLY A 14 -35.20 3.97 6.32
N ALA A 15 -35.18 3.24 5.19
CA ALA A 15 -34.43 2.00 5.09
C ALA A 15 -32.96 2.31 5.40
N ARG A 16 -32.52 2.02 6.63
CA ARG A 16 -31.11 2.00 6.99
C ARG A 16 -30.45 0.98 6.06
N ARG A 17 -29.76 1.47 5.04
CA ARG A 17 -28.86 0.62 4.24
C ARG A 17 -27.87 0.01 5.22
N ARG A 18 -28.00 -1.31 5.45
CA ARG A 18 -26.97 -2.07 6.16
C ARG A 18 -25.64 -1.78 5.48
N PRO A 19 -24.56 -1.50 6.22
CA PRO A 19 -23.24 -1.41 5.64
C PRO A 19 -23.02 -2.71 4.87
N ARG A 20 -22.67 -2.62 3.58
CA ARG A 20 -22.21 -3.79 2.84
C ARG A 20 -21.08 -4.38 3.64
N ASP A 21 -21.18 -5.67 3.94
CA ASP A 21 -20.13 -6.45 4.56
C ASP A 21 -18.94 -6.43 3.61
N VAL A 22 -18.01 -5.50 3.85
CA VAL A 22 -16.83 -5.31 3.03
C VAL A 22 -15.90 -6.43 3.42
N SER A 23 -15.69 -7.41 2.54
CA SER A 23 -14.69 -8.44 2.75
C SER A 23 -13.36 -7.79 3.16
N GLY A 24 -12.63 -8.37 4.15
CA GLY A 24 -11.50 -7.73 4.80
C GLY A 24 -10.41 -7.14 3.91
N ASP A 25 -10.33 -7.59 2.64
CA ASP A 25 -9.34 -7.17 1.65
C ASP A 25 -9.88 -6.19 0.60
N SER A 26 -11.08 -5.64 0.78
CA SER A 26 -11.67 -4.67 -0.14
C SER A 26 -11.09 -3.28 0.08
N ALA A 27 -11.14 -2.44 -0.96
CA ALA A 27 -10.80 -1.03 -0.82
C ALA A 27 -11.71 -0.36 0.21
N PRO A 28 -11.18 0.51 1.10
CA PRO A 28 -11.99 1.30 2.01
C PRO A 28 -13.07 2.07 1.25
N GLY A 29 -14.26 2.21 1.82
CA GLY A 29 -15.40 2.89 1.17
C GLY A 29 -15.09 4.30 0.70
N TYR A 30 -14.20 5.01 1.40
CA TYR A 30 -13.72 6.35 1.01
C TYR A 30 -12.72 6.32 -0.16
N ALA A 31 -12.16 5.17 -0.49
CA ALA A 31 -11.29 4.97 -1.65
C ALA A 31 -12.03 4.36 -2.86
N ALA A 32 -13.36 4.20 -2.79
CA ALA A 32 -14.17 3.70 -3.88
C ALA A 32 -14.17 4.62 -5.11
N ARG A 33 -13.87 5.91 -4.92
CA ARG A 33 -13.62 6.85 -6.01
C ARG A 33 -12.15 6.81 -6.38
N ARG A 34 -11.85 6.46 -7.64
CA ARG A 34 -10.48 6.38 -8.18
C ARG A 34 -9.84 7.74 -8.45
N SER A 35 -10.60 8.82 -8.38
CA SER A 35 -10.11 10.18 -8.56
C SER A 35 -10.90 11.18 -7.70
N PHE A 36 -10.22 12.23 -7.28
CA PHE A 36 -10.81 13.38 -6.62
C PHE A 36 -10.16 14.63 -7.20
N GLY A 37 -10.91 15.37 -8.04
CA GLY A 37 -10.34 16.47 -8.81
C GLY A 37 -9.20 15.97 -9.72
N SER A 38 -8.03 16.58 -9.58
CA SER A 38 -6.81 16.19 -10.31
C SER A 38 -6.01 15.05 -9.65
N TYR A 39 -6.47 14.54 -8.48
CA TYR A 39 -5.77 13.47 -7.76
C TYR A 39 -6.27 12.10 -8.21
N ALA A 40 -5.33 11.20 -8.48
CA ALA A 40 -5.59 9.78 -8.54
C ALA A 40 -5.60 9.21 -7.12
N VAL A 41 -6.54 8.33 -6.79
CA VAL A 41 -6.70 7.75 -5.46
C VAL A 41 -6.60 6.24 -5.55
N SER A 42 -5.77 5.67 -4.70
CA SER A 42 -5.65 4.23 -4.49
C SER A 42 -5.91 3.90 -3.03
N GLY A 43 -6.60 2.80 -2.76
CA GLY A 43 -6.82 2.35 -1.39
C GLY A 43 -7.09 0.85 -1.33
N ARG A 44 -6.57 0.22 -0.27
CA ARG A 44 -6.76 -1.20 0.03
C ARG A 44 -6.76 -1.43 1.53
N SER A 45 -7.38 -2.53 1.92
CA SER A 45 -7.41 -3.00 3.30
C SER A 45 -6.94 -4.45 3.37
N VAL A 46 -6.41 -4.82 4.53
CA VAL A 46 -6.05 -6.20 4.88
C VAL A 46 -6.35 -6.43 6.35
N THR A 47 -6.75 -7.64 6.72
CA THR A 47 -6.84 -8.04 8.12
C THR A 47 -5.59 -8.83 8.49
N ILE A 48 -4.92 -8.40 9.58
CA ILE A 48 -3.67 -8.97 10.10
C ILE A 48 -3.95 -9.48 11.51
N ALA A 49 -3.58 -10.74 11.81
CA ALA A 49 -3.78 -11.37 13.11
C ALA A 49 -2.74 -10.88 14.14
N ARG A 50 -2.71 -9.58 14.38
CA ARG A 50 -1.84 -8.88 15.34
C ARG A 50 -2.61 -7.74 16.00
N PRO A 51 -2.21 -7.34 17.24
CA PRO A 51 -2.76 -6.15 17.90
C PRO A 51 -2.49 -4.88 17.10
N ARG A 52 -3.41 -3.93 17.15
CA ARG A 52 -3.29 -2.67 16.40
C ARG A 52 -2.13 -1.80 16.87
N GLU A 53 -1.81 -1.83 18.15
CA GLU A 53 -0.70 -1.09 18.73
C GLU A 53 0.65 -1.56 18.15
N GLU A 54 0.81 -2.88 17.95
CA GLU A 54 2.01 -3.47 17.34
C GLU A 54 2.15 -3.01 15.87
N LEU A 55 1.04 -3.08 15.12
CA LEU A 55 1.03 -2.69 13.71
C LEU A 55 1.23 -1.18 13.53
N PHE A 56 0.63 -0.39 14.42
CA PHE A 56 0.81 1.06 14.43
C PHE A 56 2.27 1.43 14.75
N ALA A 57 2.86 0.87 15.79
CA ALA A 57 4.25 1.14 16.16
C ALA A 57 5.22 0.78 15.05
N PHE A 58 5.00 -0.37 14.37
CA PHE A 58 5.81 -0.77 13.23
C PHE A 58 5.69 0.23 12.07
N TRP A 59 4.46 0.67 11.74
CA TRP A 59 4.21 1.60 10.65
C TRP A 59 4.69 3.01 10.95
N ARG A 60 4.61 3.42 12.22
CA ARG A 60 5.03 4.75 12.70
C ARG A 60 6.50 5.04 12.42
N ASP A 61 7.34 4.04 12.50
CA ASP A 61 8.71 4.10 11.99
C ASP A 61 8.70 3.88 10.47
N PHE A 62 8.67 4.99 9.73
CA PHE A 62 8.58 4.95 8.27
C PHE A 62 9.76 4.26 7.60
N ALA A 63 10.91 4.12 8.26
CA ALA A 63 12.03 3.34 7.73
C ALA A 63 11.64 1.86 7.52
N ASN A 64 10.71 1.32 8.32
CA ASN A 64 10.21 -0.04 8.16
C ASN A 64 9.41 -0.25 6.87
N LEU A 65 8.88 0.81 6.25
CA LEU A 65 8.03 0.70 5.06
C LEU A 65 8.79 0.11 3.87
N ALA A 66 10.08 0.40 3.74
CA ALA A 66 10.96 -0.18 2.71
C ALA A 66 11.06 -1.72 2.80
N ARG A 67 10.76 -2.32 3.96
CA ARG A 67 10.80 -3.78 4.15
C ARG A 67 9.68 -4.50 3.42
N PHE A 68 8.53 -3.86 3.19
CA PHE A 68 7.39 -4.50 2.56
C PHE A 68 6.82 -3.76 1.34
N MET A 69 7.03 -2.45 1.21
CA MET A 69 6.64 -1.69 0.02
C MET A 69 7.66 -1.89 -1.11
N GLU A 70 7.24 -2.56 -2.18
CA GLU A 70 8.16 -3.01 -3.25
C GLU A 70 8.86 -1.85 -3.97
N ASN A 71 8.17 -0.73 -4.15
CA ASN A 71 8.71 0.44 -4.86
C ASN A 71 9.42 1.43 -3.94
N VAL A 72 9.36 1.26 -2.63
CA VAL A 72 10.09 2.09 -1.66
C VAL A 72 11.45 1.47 -1.43
N GLU A 73 12.51 2.19 -1.79
CA GLU A 73 13.89 1.75 -1.58
C GLU A 73 14.34 2.06 -0.17
N ASP A 74 14.02 3.26 0.30
CA ASP A 74 14.40 3.75 1.61
C ASP A 74 13.47 4.88 2.07
N VAL A 75 13.33 5.05 3.38
CA VAL A 75 12.68 6.22 4.00
C VAL A 75 13.55 6.68 5.15
N ARG A 76 13.97 7.93 5.11
CA ARG A 76 14.84 8.53 6.14
C ARG A 76 14.15 9.69 6.82
N PRO A 77 14.17 9.75 8.14
CA PRO A 77 13.76 10.95 8.86
C PRO A 77 14.76 12.08 8.56
N VAL A 78 14.25 13.29 8.35
CA VAL A 78 15.03 14.51 8.18
C VAL A 78 14.48 15.59 9.10
N GLY A 79 15.35 16.33 9.77
CA GLY A 79 14.90 17.30 10.78
C GLY A 79 14.29 16.59 12.00
N GLY A 80 13.49 17.30 12.78
CA GLY A 80 12.92 16.79 14.03
C GLY A 80 11.43 16.51 14.00
N ASP A 81 10.67 17.07 13.08
CA ASP A 81 9.21 17.24 13.21
C ASP A 81 8.39 16.30 12.31
N GLY A 82 8.76 15.01 12.26
CA GLY A 82 8.02 14.03 11.47
C GLY A 82 8.21 14.17 9.96
N HIS A 83 9.24 14.91 9.55
CA HIS A 83 9.66 14.98 8.16
C HIS A 83 10.41 13.72 7.76
N ASN A 84 10.12 13.21 6.56
CA ASN A 84 10.73 12.01 6.01
C ASN A 84 11.01 12.21 4.52
N VAL A 85 12.16 11.75 4.06
CA VAL A 85 12.49 11.66 2.63
C VAL A 85 12.34 10.22 2.19
N TRP A 86 11.47 10.00 1.22
CA TRP A 86 11.22 8.72 0.58
C TRP A 86 12.02 8.62 -0.70
N THR A 87 12.79 7.55 -0.85
CA THR A 87 13.44 7.19 -2.10
C THR A 87 12.61 6.11 -2.79
N ILE A 88 11.95 6.48 -3.89
CA ILE A 88 11.04 5.59 -4.62
C ILE A 88 11.69 5.15 -5.91
N ARG A 89 11.69 3.84 -6.17
CA ARG A 89 12.19 3.27 -7.43
C ARG A 89 11.33 3.69 -8.60
N ALA A 90 11.99 4.15 -9.65
CA ALA A 90 11.39 4.54 -10.92
C ALA A 90 11.91 3.62 -12.05
N PRO A 91 11.23 3.55 -13.22
CA PRO A 91 11.69 2.77 -14.36
C PRO A 91 13.11 3.17 -14.81
N ALA A 92 13.78 2.24 -15.48
CA ALA A 92 15.15 2.39 -15.97
C ALA A 92 16.20 2.62 -14.87
N GLY A 93 16.00 2.05 -13.67
CA GLY A 93 16.96 2.15 -12.56
C GLY A 93 17.08 3.55 -11.94
N ARG A 94 16.13 4.44 -12.24
CA ARG A 94 16.07 5.77 -11.64
C ARG A 94 15.37 5.71 -10.28
N THR A 95 15.57 6.75 -9.47
CA THR A 95 14.85 6.98 -8.22
C THR A 95 14.23 8.37 -8.21
N VAL A 96 13.17 8.54 -7.44
CA VAL A 96 12.52 9.82 -7.17
C VAL A 96 12.51 10.03 -5.67
N ALA A 97 12.91 11.20 -5.21
CA ALA A 97 12.85 11.58 -3.82
C ALA A 97 11.58 12.41 -3.56
N ILE A 98 10.84 12.06 -2.51
CA ILE A 98 9.64 12.79 -2.08
C ILE A 98 9.82 13.09 -0.60
N GLU A 99 9.80 14.38 -0.25
CA GLU A 99 9.78 14.78 1.14
C GLU A 99 8.34 14.88 1.62
N THR A 100 8.06 14.28 2.79
CA THR A 100 6.75 14.28 3.41
C THR A 100 6.85 14.70 4.88
N VAL A 101 5.72 15.13 5.41
CA VAL A 101 5.53 15.41 6.82
C VAL A 101 4.32 14.67 7.35
N ILE A 102 4.39 14.19 8.60
CA ILE A 102 3.22 13.64 9.28
C ILE A 102 2.26 14.79 9.53
N ALA A 103 1.09 14.73 8.91
CA ALA A 103 0.06 15.77 8.99
C ALA A 103 -0.92 15.52 10.15
N ARG A 104 -1.12 14.25 10.54
CA ARG A 104 -1.98 13.84 11.65
C ARG A 104 -1.53 12.48 12.15
N GLU A 105 -1.55 12.32 13.47
CA GLU A 105 -1.27 11.07 14.13
C GLU A 105 -2.27 10.86 15.28
N GLU A 106 -2.89 9.70 15.32
CA GLU A 106 -3.74 9.23 16.42
C GLU A 106 -3.19 7.87 16.85
N PRO A 107 -2.55 7.80 18.04
CA PRO A 107 -1.90 6.58 18.51
C PRO A 107 -2.80 5.35 18.44
N GLY A 108 -2.32 4.28 17.81
CA GLY A 108 -3.08 3.05 17.60
C GLY A 108 -4.17 3.11 16.54
N GLU A 109 -4.49 4.28 15.95
CA GLU A 109 -5.66 4.43 15.08
C GLU A 109 -5.33 4.96 13.68
N LEU A 110 -4.52 6.03 13.59
CA LEU A 110 -4.32 6.75 12.32
C LEU A 110 -2.93 7.35 12.24
N ILE A 111 -2.31 7.22 11.07
CA ILE A 111 -1.18 8.04 10.65
C ILE A 111 -1.51 8.61 9.27
N ALA A 112 -1.46 9.92 9.14
CA ALA A 112 -1.63 10.62 7.86
C ALA A 112 -0.39 11.47 7.56
N TRP A 113 0.02 11.45 6.31
CA TRP A 113 1.17 12.22 5.83
C TRP A 113 0.84 12.93 4.53
N ARG A 114 1.60 13.95 4.21
CA ARG A 114 1.52 14.69 2.95
C ARG A 114 2.91 15.13 2.49
N SER A 115 3.08 15.33 1.21
CA SER A 115 4.28 15.97 0.68
C SER A 115 4.41 17.41 1.18
N VAL A 116 5.64 17.87 1.30
CA VAL A 116 5.91 19.29 1.62
C VAL A 116 5.60 20.17 0.41
N ALA A 117 5.35 21.46 0.67
CA ALA A 117 5.11 22.41 -0.40
C ALA A 117 6.34 22.53 -1.31
N GLY A 118 6.13 22.48 -2.62
CA GLY A 118 7.21 22.54 -3.61
C GLY A 118 7.83 21.19 -3.97
N SER A 119 7.34 20.08 -3.43
CA SER A 119 7.74 18.74 -3.87
C SER A 119 7.38 18.50 -5.34
N ASP A 120 8.22 17.74 -6.07
CA ASP A 120 7.99 17.37 -7.46
C ASP A 120 6.69 16.56 -7.65
N ILE A 121 6.27 15.85 -6.61
CA ILE A 121 5.06 15.06 -6.58
C ILE A 121 4.21 15.46 -5.39
N ASP A 122 3.01 15.98 -5.69
CA ASP A 122 2.01 16.29 -4.68
C ASP A 122 1.28 15.00 -4.30
N THR A 123 1.49 14.55 -3.08
CA THR A 123 0.93 13.30 -2.56
C THR A 123 0.48 13.44 -1.12
N GLU A 124 -0.58 12.75 -0.79
CA GLU A 124 -1.03 12.56 0.57
C GLU A 124 -1.43 11.10 0.79
N GLY A 125 -1.23 10.61 1.98
CA GLY A 125 -1.59 9.26 2.32
C GLY A 125 -2.08 9.17 3.76
N ARG A 126 -2.79 8.09 4.04
CA ARG A 126 -3.15 7.73 5.41
C ARG A 126 -3.25 6.22 5.55
N VAL A 127 -2.93 5.76 6.73
CA VAL A 127 -3.19 4.40 7.19
C VAL A 127 -4.07 4.46 8.43
N THR A 128 -5.07 3.58 8.50
CA THR A 128 -5.92 3.41 9.68
C THR A 128 -5.81 1.99 10.20
N PHE A 129 -5.95 1.86 11.52
CA PHE A 129 -5.89 0.59 12.24
C PHE A 129 -7.19 0.44 13.05
N GLU A 130 -7.97 -0.57 12.74
CA GLU A 130 -9.28 -0.83 13.35
C GLU A 130 -9.34 -2.28 13.81
N ASP A 131 -9.92 -2.55 14.97
CA ASP A 131 -10.12 -3.93 15.41
C ASP A 131 -11.01 -4.68 14.43
N ALA A 132 -10.56 -5.85 13.98
CA ALA A 132 -11.32 -6.68 13.08
C ALA A 132 -12.40 -7.46 13.84
N PRO A 133 -13.64 -7.60 13.28
CA PRO A 133 -14.69 -8.37 13.93
C PRO A 133 -14.27 -9.81 14.27
N GLY A 134 -14.71 -10.33 15.42
CA GLY A 134 -14.48 -11.70 15.83
C GLY A 134 -13.03 -11.97 16.25
N GLU A 135 -12.38 -11.00 16.86
CA GLU A 135 -11.01 -11.12 17.41
C GLU A 135 -9.96 -11.59 16.40
N ARG A 136 -10.17 -11.28 15.13
CA ARG A 136 -9.26 -11.68 14.03
C ARG A 136 -8.03 -10.78 13.90
N GLY A 137 -7.74 -9.96 14.92
CA GLY A 137 -6.66 -8.98 14.89
C GLY A 137 -7.12 -7.63 14.36
N THR A 138 -6.33 -6.99 13.52
CA THR A 138 -6.51 -5.60 13.08
C THR A 138 -6.77 -5.50 11.60
N ARG A 139 -7.77 -4.71 11.22
CA ARG A 139 -7.96 -4.24 9.84
C ARG A 139 -7.07 -3.03 9.61
N VAL A 140 -6.10 -3.18 8.74
CA VAL A 140 -5.23 -2.09 8.27
C VAL A 140 -5.75 -1.61 6.93
N SER A 141 -6.05 -0.30 6.82
CA SER A 141 -6.54 0.32 5.58
C SER A 141 -5.61 1.45 5.16
N VAL A 142 -5.07 1.36 3.95
CA VAL A 142 -4.21 2.39 3.37
C VAL A 142 -4.95 3.11 2.26
N ARG A 143 -4.82 4.43 2.22
CA ARG A 143 -5.24 5.27 1.11
C ARG A 143 -4.11 6.19 0.73
N ILE A 144 -3.82 6.28 -0.55
CA ILE A 144 -2.84 7.20 -1.12
C ILE A 144 -3.53 7.98 -2.23
N ALA A 145 -3.43 9.30 -2.16
CA ALA A 145 -3.83 10.22 -3.21
C ALA A 145 -2.59 10.93 -3.72
N TYR A 146 -2.47 11.08 -5.02
CA TYR A 146 -1.35 11.79 -5.62
C TYR A 146 -1.81 12.51 -6.88
N LYS A 147 -1.19 13.63 -7.15
CA LYS A 147 -1.37 14.37 -8.38
C LYS A 147 -0.31 13.92 -9.37
N PRO A 148 -0.70 13.34 -10.53
CA PRO A 148 0.26 12.95 -11.53
C PRO A 148 1.12 14.15 -11.93
N PRO A 149 2.46 14.08 -11.80
CA PRO A 149 3.32 15.17 -12.20
C PRO A 149 3.26 15.38 -13.70
N ALA A 150 3.50 16.59 -14.18
CA ALA A 150 3.57 16.92 -15.59
C ALA A 150 4.97 16.57 -16.18
N GLY A 151 5.07 16.54 -17.50
CA GLY A 151 6.35 16.40 -18.20
C GLY A 151 6.97 15.01 -18.16
N GLU A 152 8.28 14.94 -18.10
CA GLU A 152 9.03 13.66 -18.10
C GLU A 152 8.77 12.81 -16.85
N LEU A 153 8.72 13.46 -15.68
CA LEU A 153 8.36 12.80 -14.43
C LEU A 153 6.97 12.18 -14.50
N GLY A 154 5.99 12.87 -15.11
CA GLY A 154 4.65 12.32 -15.31
C GLY A 154 4.63 11.09 -16.21
N ARG A 155 5.41 11.10 -17.29
CA ARG A 155 5.58 9.93 -18.18
C ARG A 155 6.27 8.76 -17.46
N LEU A 156 7.26 9.06 -16.63
CA LEU A 156 7.96 8.07 -15.82
C LEU A 156 7.03 7.46 -14.78
N PHE A 157 6.26 8.31 -14.11
CA PHE A 157 5.27 7.91 -13.11
C PHE A 157 4.12 7.11 -13.72
N ALA A 158 3.63 7.49 -14.91
CA ALA A 158 2.64 6.72 -15.66
C ALA A 158 3.15 5.33 -16.07
N LYS A 159 4.43 5.19 -16.36
CA LYS A 159 5.07 3.88 -16.61
C LYS A 159 5.24 3.04 -15.36
N LEU A 160 5.52 3.65 -14.21
CA LEU A 160 5.50 2.99 -12.90
C LEU A 160 4.12 2.44 -12.58
N GLN A 161 3.09 3.21 -12.94
CA GLN A 161 1.70 2.89 -12.69
C GLN A 161 1.04 2.07 -13.81
N GLY A 162 1.77 1.74 -14.86
CA GLY A 162 1.29 0.91 -15.97
C GLY A 162 0.80 -0.50 -15.55
N ARG A 163 0.95 -0.84 -14.27
CA ARG A 163 0.21 -1.89 -13.56
C ARG A 163 -0.57 -1.19 -12.46
N GLU A 164 -1.88 -1.20 -12.56
CA GLU A 164 -2.86 -0.54 -11.71
C GLU A 164 -2.36 -0.26 -10.28
N PRO A 165 -2.38 1.01 -9.79
CA PRO A 165 -1.93 1.39 -8.44
C PRO A 165 -2.57 0.54 -7.33
N GLU A 166 -3.76 0.06 -7.61
CA GLU A 166 -4.51 -0.84 -6.74
C GLU A 166 -3.84 -2.22 -6.57
N ILE A 167 -3.19 -2.74 -7.62
CA ILE A 167 -2.47 -4.01 -7.56
C ILE A 167 -1.23 -3.85 -6.68
N GLN A 168 -0.53 -2.72 -6.78
CA GLN A 168 0.63 -2.43 -5.96
C GLN A 168 0.26 -2.32 -4.47
N ALA A 169 -0.73 -1.49 -4.13
CA ALA A 169 -1.20 -1.35 -2.76
C ALA A 169 -1.65 -2.70 -2.16
N ARG A 170 -2.28 -3.56 -2.96
CA ARG A 170 -2.67 -4.90 -2.55
C ARG A 170 -1.47 -5.81 -2.28
N ARG A 171 -0.43 -5.73 -3.11
CA ARG A 171 0.81 -6.51 -2.92
C ARG A 171 1.53 -6.06 -1.66
N ASP A 172 1.71 -4.76 -1.48
CA ASP A 172 2.41 -4.20 -0.34
C ASP A 172 1.72 -4.56 0.98
N LEU A 173 0.39 -4.44 1.05
CA LEU A 173 -0.35 -4.84 2.25
C LEU A 173 -0.30 -6.36 2.50
N ARG A 174 -0.27 -7.21 1.47
CA ARG A 174 -0.05 -8.64 1.64
C ARG A 174 1.35 -8.95 2.17
N ARG A 175 2.36 -8.25 1.68
CA ARG A 175 3.74 -8.38 2.17
C ARG A 175 3.84 -7.91 3.62
N PHE A 176 3.16 -6.80 3.97
CA PHE A 176 3.04 -6.35 5.36
C PHE A 176 2.40 -7.41 6.25
N LYS A 177 1.27 -7.99 5.83
CA LYS A 177 0.63 -9.10 6.55
C LYS A 177 1.59 -10.26 6.77
N MET A 178 2.27 -10.73 5.73
CA MET A 178 3.23 -11.83 5.84
C MET A 178 4.38 -11.49 6.80
N LEU A 179 4.92 -10.29 6.70
CA LEU A 179 5.99 -9.82 7.58
C LEU A 179 5.54 -9.79 9.05
N MET A 180 4.34 -9.28 9.33
CA MET A 180 3.86 -9.15 10.71
C MET A 180 3.39 -10.48 11.30
N GLU A 181 2.79 -11.36 10.52
CA GLU A 181 2.29 -12.66 11.01
C GLU A 181 3.36 -13.75 11.06
N ALA A 182 4.24 -13.82 10.05
CA ALA A 182 5.23 -14.87 9.90
C ALA A 182 6.68 -14.42 10.14
N GLY A 183 6.92 -13.11 10.26
CA GLY A 183 8.27 -12.55 10.40
C GLY A 183 9.06 -12.47 9.09
N GLU A 184 8.52 -13.02 7.99
CA GLU A 184 9.18 -13.05 6.68
C GLU A 184 8.20 -12.79 5.55
N ILE A 185 8.71 -12.40 4.39
CA ILE A 185 7.93 -12.22 3.17
C ILE A 185 8.26 -13.37 2.22
N ALA A 186 7.33 -14.31 2.10
CA ALA A 186 7.47 -15.39 1.14
C ALA A 186 7.44 -14.83 -0.28
N THR A 187 8.51 -15.06 -1.04
CA THR A 187 8.57 -14.72 -2.46
C THR A 187 8.45 -15.99 -3.28
N SER A 188 7.59 -15.96 -4.31
CA SER A 188 7.54 -17.03 -5.32
C SER A 188 8.71 -16.97 -6.31
N ALA A 189 9.71 -16.14 -6.05
CA ALA A 189 10.91 -16.09 -6.84
C ALA A 189 11.61 -17.45 -6.70
N ARG A 190 11.42 -18.32 -7.68
CA ARG A 190 12.29 -19.47 -7.87
C ARG A 190 13.71 -18.92 -7.91
N ARG A 191 14.58 -19.36 -7.00
CA ARG A 191 16.00 -19.01 -7.08
C ARG A 191 16.44 -19.32 -8.50
N LYS A 192 17.14 -18.39 -9.14
CA LYS A 192 17.67 -18.59 -10.52
C LYS A 192 18.37 -19.94 -10.68
N GLU A 193 18.96 -20.43 -9.62
CA GLU A 193 19.62 -21.74 -9.51
C GLU A 193 18.66 -22.94 -9.64
N GLN A 194 17.36 -22.75 -9.48
CA GLN A 194 16.36 -23.82 -9.57
C GLN A 194 15.59 -23.80 -10.90
N THR A 195 15.89 -22.90 -11.79
CA THR A 195 15.29 -22.92 -13.13
C THR A 195 15.92 -24.03 -13.97
N ARG A 196 15.10 -24.74 -14.77
CA ARG A 196 15.58 -25.77 -15.71
C ARG A 196 16.75 -25.24 -16.57
N ALA A 197 16.71 -23.98 -16.99
CA ALA A 197 17.78 -23.34 -17.75
C ALA A 197 19.08 -23.21 -16.98
N ALA A 198 19.02 -22.90 -15.68
CA ALA A 198 20.24 -22.83 -14.85
C ALA A 198 20.84 -24.22 -14.56
N ARG A 199 19.98 -25.26 -14.50
CA ARG A 199 20.47 -26.65 -14.42
C ARG A 199 21.15 -27.08 -15.72
N GLN A 200 20.52 -26.84 -16.87
CA GLN A 200 21.10 -27.17 -18.17
C GLN A 200 22.43 -26.45 -18.40
N ALA A 201 22.53 -25.15 -18.09
CA ALA A 201 23.77 -24.42 -18.20
C ALA A 201 24.90 -24.95 -17.27
N ARG A 202 24.55 -25.46 -16.08
CA ARG A 202 25.52 -26.14 -15.24
C ARG A 202 25.94 -27.49 -15.78
N GLU A 203 25.00 -28.30 -16.24
CA GLU A 203 25.28 -29.62 -16.85
C GLU A 203 26.18 -29.46 -18.08
N GLU A 204 25.95 -28.45 -18.92
CA GLU A 204 26.77 -28.12 -20.07
C GLU A 204 28.18 -27.64 -19.68
N GLN A 205 28.29 -26.83 -18.60
CA GLN A 205 29.58 -26.39 -18.08
C GLN A 205 30.38 -27.52 -17.47
N ASP A 206 29.74 -28.42 -16.72
CA ASP A 206 30.42 -29.59 -16.12
C ASP A 206 30.88 -30.59 -17.22
N GLN A 207 30.12 -30.74 -18.29
CA GLN A 207 30.54 -31.58 -19.44
C GLN A 207 31.72 -30.97 -20.23
N ALA A 208 31.72 -29.62 -20.32
CA ALA A 208 32.84 -28.91 -20.99
C ALA A 208 34.11 -28.83 -20.16
N SER A 209 34.00 -29.01 -18.84
CA SER A 209 35.15 -28.96 -17.94
C SER A 209 35.77 -30.33 -17.60
N THR A 210 35.20 -31.43 -18.12
CA THR A 210 35.83 -32.75 -17.95
C THR A 210 36.97 -32.88 -18.96
N PRO A 211 38.26 -32.92 -18.51
CA PRO A 211 39.37 -33.11 -19.42
C PRO A 211 39.25 -34.50 -20.06
N ALA A 212 39.47 -34.57 -21.37
CA ALA A 212 39.67 -35.86 -22.06
C ALA A 212 40.97 -36.49 -21.52
N GLU A 213 40.85 -37.25 -20.47
CA GLU A 213 41.90 -38.16 -20.01
C GLU A 213 41.67 -39.48 -20.72
N ASN A 214 42.34 -39.61 -21.90
CA ASN A 214 42.81 -40.90 -22.43
C ASN A 214 43.28 -40.73 -23.86
N ALA A 215 44.59 -40.59 -24.03
CA ALA A 215 45.35 -41.21 -25.13
C ALA A 215 46.84 -41.34 -24.70
#